data_68d9890b67537629f0c2adf16ed0a4d1
#
_entry.id   68d9890b67537629f0c2adf16ed0a4d1
#
_cell.length_a   1.000
_cell.length_b   1.000
_cell.length_c   1.000
_cell.angle_alpha   90.00
_cell.angle_beta   90.00
_cell.angle_gamma   90.00
#
_symmetry.space_group_name_H-M   'P 1'
#
loop_
_entity.id
_entity.type
_entity.pdbx_description
1 polymer ?
#
loop_
_entity_poly.entity_id
_entity_poly.type
_entity_poly.pdbx_seq_one_letter_code
_entity_poly.pdbx_strand_id
1 'polypeptide(L)'
;MDDARKAQAPIKGRGAASYVDGRYAVTVARGEDDGWGSVYEDLSDAPSPQTRVTEERARSIVSRNDSPDVGHSASVNPYRGCEHGCVYCFARPSHAYLDLSPGLDFETRLFAKTNAAELLQNELARPSYQCVPLALGINTDSYQPIERQYRIARSVIEVLSACSHPFSVITKNAGVVRD
;
A
#
# COMPACT_ATOMS: atom_id res chain seq x y z
N MET A 1 -22.15 21.46 24.53
CA MET A 1 -20.76 21.22 24.86
C MET A 1 -20.04 20.95 23.58
N ASP A 2 -19.54 22.02 22.96
CA ASP A 2 -18.84 21.99 21.69
C ASP A 2 -17.43 21.49 21.90
N ASP A 3 -17.18 20.24 21.50
CA ASP A 3 -15.83 19.74 21.32
C ASP A 3 -15.38 20.12 19.89
N ALA A 4 -14.98 21.39 19.76
CA ALA A 4 -14.37 21.91 18.56
C ALA A 4 -13.04 21.16 18.37
N ARG A 5 -13.06 20.08 17.56
CA ARG A 5 -11.84 19.41 17.10
C ARG A 5 -10.98 20.45 16.39
N LYS A 6 -9.91 20.85 17.05
CA LYS A 6 -8.86 21.69 16.44
C LYS A 6 -8.51 21.08 15.10
N ALA A 7 -8.69 21.85 14.03
CA ALA A 7 -8.22 21.47 12.71
C ALA A 7 -6.73 21.11 12.82
N GLN A 8 -6.37 19.88 12.51
CA GLN A 8 -4.96 19.49 12.48
C GLN A 8 -4.31 20.23 11.33
N ALA A 9 -3.16 20.85 11.61
CA ALA A 9 -2.34 21.49 10.58
C ALA A 9 -2.10 20.53 9.41
N PRO A 10 -2.12 21.00 8.15
CA PRO A 10 -1.93 20.17 6.99
C PRO A 10 -0.56 19.49 7.06
N ILE A 11 -0.54 18.15 7.04
CA ILE A 11 0.69 17.35 7.05
C ILE A 11 1.06 17.09 5.60
N LYS A 12 2.26 17.53 5.21
CA LYS A 12 2.80 17.24 3.89
C LYS A 12 3.14 15.75 3.78
N GLY A 13 2.51 15.03 2.84
CA GLY A 13 2.86 13.66 2.50
C GLY A 13 4.14 13.55 1.67
N ARG A 14 4.57 12.33 1.35
CA ARG A 14 5.68 12.06 0.42
C ARG A 14 5.33 12.43 -1.02
N GLY A 15 4.07 12.24 -1.40
CA GLY A 15 3.49 12.65 -2.67
C GLY A 15 2.06 13.15 -2.55
N ALA A 16 1.40 12.95 -1.39
CA ALA A 16 0.11 13.53 -1.11
C ALA A 16 0.27 14.98 -0.67
N ALA A 17 -0.46 15.88 -1.35
CA ALA A 17 -0.50 17.30 -1.00
C ALA A 17 -1.68 17.64 -0.08
N SER A 18 -2.61 16.70 0.13
CA SER A 18 -3.82 16.92 0.91
C SER A 18 -4.31 15.62 1.55
N TYR A 19 -5.08 15.76 2.62
CA TYR A 19 -5.85 14.67 3.19
C TYR A 19 -7.21 14.62 2.47
N VAL A 20 -7.48 13.53 1.78
CA VAL A 20 -8.77 13.25 1.15
C VAL A 20 -9.49 12.23 2.01
N ASP A 21 -10.73 12.52 2.39
CA ASP A 21 -11.50 11.61 3.25
C ASP A 21 -11.71 10.24 2.62
N GLY A 22 -11.77 9.20 3.43
CA GLY A 22 -12.12 7.85 3.02
C GLY A 22 -13.52 7.81 2.41
N ARG A 23 -13.77 6.86 1.52
CA ARG A 23 -15.03 6.75 0.77
C ARG A 23 -16.26 6.56 1.67
N TYR A 24 -16.05 6.00 2.85
CA TYR A 24 -17.10 5.68 3.83
C TYR A 24 -16.99 6.54 5.10
N ALA A 25 -16.17 7.60 5.07
CA ALA A 25 -16.00 8.48 6.23
C ALA A 25 -17.32 9.14 6.61
N VAL A 26 -17.76 8.92 7.84
CA VAL A 26 -18.99 9.50 8.40
C VAL A 26 -18.77 10.98 8.79
N THR A 27 -17.51 11.38 8.97
CA THR A 27 -17.13 12.73 9.38
C THR A 27 -16.09 13.28 8.42
N VAL A 28 -16.39 14.41 7.80
CA VAL A 28 -15.50 15.14 6.89
C VAL A 28 -14.83 16.25 7.67
N ALA A 29 -13.50 16.19 7.85
CA ALA A 29 -12.72 17.29 8.39
C ALA A 29 -12.27 18.20 7.23
N ARG A 30 -12.79 19.42 7.15
CA ARG A 30 -12.34 20.44 6.22
C ARG A 30 -11.48 21.46 6.99
N GLY A 31 -10.25 21.69 6.52
CA GLY A 31 -9.50 22.87 6.95
C GLY A 31 -10.15 24.09 6.31
N GLU A 32 -10.64 25.01 7.10
CA GLU A 32 -11.09 26.32 6.63
C GLU A 32 -9.90 27.27 6.72
N ASP A 33 -9.63 27.98 5.63
CA ASP A 33 -8.69 29.10 5.62
C ASP A 33 -9.39 30.27 6.33
N ASP A 34 -8.86 30.64 7.48
CA ASP A 34 -9.35 31.79 8.25
C ASP A 34 -8.91 33.15 7.68
N GLY A 35 -8.24 33.15 6.54
CA GLY A 35 -7.77 34.33 5.84
C GLY A 35 -6.50 34.97 6.42
N TRP A 36 -5.88 34.36 7.45
CA TRP A 36 -4.67 34.87 8.09
C TRP A 36 -3.38 34.24 7.53
N GLY A 37 -3.48 33.42 6.49
CA GLY A 37 -2.31 32.84 5.81
C GLY A 37 -1.58 31.73 6.56
N SER A 38 -2.02 31.38 7.77
CA SER A 38 -1.36 30.41 8.65
C SER A 38 -1.30 28.98 8.10
N VAL A 39 -2.13 28.66 7.10
CA VAL A 39 -2.19 27.31 6.52
C VAL A 39 -1.05 27.04 5.53
N TYR A 40 -0.44 28.06 4.96
CA TYR A 40 0.56 27.93 3.88
C TYR A 40 2.00 28.18 4.30
N GLU A 41 2.25 28.93 5.37
CA GLU A 41 3.62 29.26 5.78
C GLU A 41 4.37 28.09 6.41
N ASP A 42 3.68 27.13 7.04
CA ASP A 42 4.29 26.04 7.80
C ASP A 42 4.50 24.73 7.02
N LEU A 43 4.12 24.64 5.75
CA LEU A 43 4.27 23.39 4.97
C LEU A 43 5.72 23.02 4.65
N SER A 44 6.65 23.99 4.65
CA SER A 44 8.07 23.75 4.43
C SER A 44 8.74 23.09 5.64
N ASP A 45 8.30 23.45 6.85
CA ASP A 45 8.85 23.01 8.13
C ASP A 45 8.07 21.86 8.78
N ALA A 46 6.97 21.41 8.13
CA ALA A 46 6.19 20.29 8.62
C ALA A 46 7.05 19.04 8.75
N PRO A 47 6.99 18.33 9.88
CA PRO A 47 7.76 17.11 10.09
C PRO A 47 7.41 16.07 9.04
N SER A 48 8.40 15.29 8.62
CA SER A 48 8.19 14.19 7.69
C SER A 48 7.11 13.24 8.22
N PRO A 49 6.17 12.80 7.36
CA PRO A 49 5.09 11.94 7.80
C PRO A 49 5.64 10.61 8.33
N GLN A 50 5.23 10.25 9.54
CA GLN A 50 5.63 8.98 10.16
C GLN A 50 4.80 7.84 9.58
N THR A 51 5.48 6.76 9.20
CA THR A 51 4.81 5.53 8.77
C THR A 51 4.36 4.72 9.97
N ARG A 52 3.11 4.29 9.94
CA ARG A 52 2.54 3.33 10.89
C ARG A 52 2.19 2.06 10.15
N VAL A 53 2.76 0.93 10.58
CA VAL A 53 2.51 -0.38 9.95
C VAL A 53 1.64 -1.22 10.87
N THR A 54 0.56 -1.77 10.32
CA THR A 54 -0.31 -2.74 10.99
C THR A 54 -0.06 -4.11 10.39
N GLU A 55 0.23 -5.10 11.23
CA GLU A 55 0.32 -6.49 10.81
C GLU A 55 -1.08 -7.04 10.53
N GLU A 56 -1.25 -7.62 9.35
CA GLU A 56 -2.50 -8.21 8.88
C GLU A 56 -2.30 -9.70 8.62
N ARG A 57 -3.20 -10.53 9.14
CA ARG A 57 -3.34 -11.91 8.68
C ARG A 57 -4.40 -11.95 7.57
N ALA A 58 -3.93 -11.99 6.34
CA ALA A 58 -4.80 -12.01 5.17
C ALA A 58 -5.53 -13.37 5.05
N ARG A 59 -6.67 -13.38 4.36
CA ARG A 59 -7.42 -14.61 4.04
C ARG A 59 -6.96 -15.27 2.73
N SER A 60 -6.47 -14.46 1.81
CA SER A 60 -5.92 -14.89 0.52
C SER A 60 -4.81 -13.95 0.10
N ILE A 61 -3.89 -14.43 -0.73
CA ILE A 61 -2.76 -13.62 -1.19
C ILE A 61 -2.73 -13.46 -2.71
N VAL A 62 -3.25 -14.43 -3.46
CA VAL A 62 -3.33 -14.35 -4.91
C VAL A 62 -4.62 -13.62 -5.30
N SER A 63 -4.47 -12.54 -6.05
CA SER A 63 -5.56 -11.81 -6.70
C SER A 63 -5.57 -12.17 -8.18
N ARG A 64 -6.75 -12.46 -8.73
CA ARG A 64 -6.95 -12.76 -10.15
C ARG A 64 -7.58 -11.58 -10.86
N ASN A 65 -7.21 -11.40 -12.12
CA ASN A 65 -7.73 -10.35 -12.98
C ASN A 65 -8.00 -10.95 -14.36
N ASP A 66 -9.18 -10.68 -14.88
CA ASP A 66 -9.66 -11.12 -16.20
C ASP A 66 -9.78 -9.97 -17.21
N SER A 67 -9.37 -8.76 -16.82
CA SER A 67 -9.38 -7.60 -17.73
C SER A 67 -8.38 -7.81 -18.86
N PRO A 68 -8.80 -7.65 -20.13
CA PRO A 68 -7.91 -7.78 -21.28
C PRO A 68 -6.87 -6.64 -21.36
N ASP A 69 -7.11 -5.52 -20.67
CA ASP A 69 -6.24 -4.34 -20.69
C ASP A 69 -5.03 -4.50 -19.75
N VAL A 70 -5.01 -5.54 -18.93
CA VAL A 70 -3.96 -5.76 -17.93
C VAL A 70 -3.16 -7.00 -18.32
N GLY A 71 -1.88 -6.83 -18.56
CA GLY A 71 -0.98 -7.87 -19.08
C GLY A 71 -0.66 -9.03 -18.12
N HIS A 72 -1.40 -9.17 -17.00
CA HIS A 72 -1.23 -10.27 -16.04
C HIS A 72 -2.59 -10.71 -15.49
N SER A 73 -2.80 -12.01 -15.42
CA SER A 73 -4.04 -12.61 -14.92
C SER A 73 -4.05 -12.87 -13.42
N ALA A 74 -2.87 -12.88 -12.78
CA ALA A 74 -2.74 -13.12 -11.35
C ALA A 74 -1.62 -12.28 -10.75
N SER A 75 -1.83 -11.85 -9.51
CA SER A 75 -0.87 -11.00 -8.79
C SER A 75 -0.80 -11.33 -7.30
N VAL A 76 0.33 -10.98 -6.70
CA VAL A 76 0.58 -11.07 -5.26
C VAL A 76 1.02 -9.70 -4.75
N ASN A 77 0.35 -9.19 -3.73
CA ASN A 77 0.68 -7.92 -3.09
C ASN A 77 0.88 -8.14 -1.59
N PRO A 78 2.14 -8.19 -1.12
CA PRO A 78 2.47 -8.44 0.28
C PRO A 78 1.98 -7.37 1.24
N TYR A 79 1.77 -6.17 0.74
CA TYR A 79 1.42 -4.99 1.53
C TYR A 79 0.15 -4.33 1.02
N ARG A 80 -0.44 -3.44 1.84
CA ARG A 80 -1.40 -2.42 1.42
C ARG A 80 -0.86 -1.06 1.80
N GLY A 81 -1.02 -0.07 0.92
CA GLY A 81 -0.34 1.21 1.01
C GLY A 81 1.13 1.13 0.61
N CYS A 82 1.74 2.27 0.36
CA CYS A 82 3.11 2.31 -0.15
C CYS A 82 3.85 3.58 0.24
N GLU A 83 4.98 3.43 0.93
CA GLU A 83 5.84 4.53 1.38
C GLU A 83 6.51 5.30 0.24
N HIS A 84 6.56 4.78 -0.98
CA HIS A 84 7.13 5.52 -2.10
C HIS A 84 6.34 6.79 -2.44
N GLY A 85 5.06 6.85 -2.07
CA GLY A 85 4.25 8.05 -2.13
C GLY A 85 4.08 8.64 -3.54
N CYS A 86 4.15 7.84 -4.60
CA CYS A 86 4.06 8.34 -5.97
C CYS A 86 2.77 9.12 -6.18
N VAL A 87 2.87 10.37 -6.66
CA VAL A 87 1.71 11.25 -6.91
C VAL A 87 0.74 10.66 -7.94
N TYR A 88 1.25 9.92 -8.91
CA TYR A 88 0.50 9.31 -10.02
C TYR A 88 0.06 7.86 -9.74
N CYS A 89 0.15 7.38 -8.50
CA CYS A 89 -0.14 5.98 -8.20
C CYS A 89 -1.63 5.67 -8.34
N PHE A 90 -1.97 4.79 -9.28
CA PHE A 90 -3.34 4.33 -9.51
C PHE A 90 -3.91 3.50 -8.35
N ALA A 91 -3.07 2.96 -7.48
CA ALA A 91 -3.49 2.10 -6.38
C ALA A 91 -3.99 2.89 -5.13
N ARG A 92 -3.79 4.21 -5.09
CA ARG A 92 -4.23 5.07 -3.98
C ARG A 92 -5.70 4.87 -3.59
N PRO A 93 -6.67 4.79 -4.53
CA PRO A 93 -8.07 4.56 -4.19
C PRO A 93 -8.34 3.28 -3.42
N SER A 94 -7.42 2.30 -3.43
CA SER A 94 -7.58 1.05 -2.68
C SER A 94 -7.69 1.26 -1.16
N HIS A 95 -7.09 2.34 -0.63
CA HIS A 95 -7.18 2.70 0.79
C HIS A 95 -8.59 3.15 1.21
N ALA A 96 -9.36 3.71 0.28
CA ALA A 96 -10.74 4.09 0.56
C ALA A 96 -11.64 2.89 0.96
N TYR A 97 -11.31 1.67 0.53
CA TYR A 97 -12.00 0.45 0.96
C TYR A 97 -11.69 0.05 2.41
N LEU A 98 -10.66 0.65 3.00
CA LEU A 98 -10.27 0.48 4.41
C LEU A 98 -10.77 1.64 5.28
N ASP A 99 -11.61 2.51 4.73
CA ASP A 99 -12.04 3.78 5.34
C ASP A 99 -10.86 4.69 5.73
N LEU A 100 -9.84 4.68 4.86
CA LEU A 100 -8.63 5.47 5.00
C LEU A 100 -8.48 6.43 3.83
N SER A 101 -7.76 7.54 4.06
CA SER A 101 -7.49 8.53 3.01
C SER A 101 -6.66 7.91 1.87
N PRO A 102 -7.12 7.99 0.61
CA PRO A 102 -6.30 7.63 -0.54
C PRO A 102 -5.12 8.60 -0.76
N GLY A 103 -5.11 9.72 -0.08
CA GLY A 103 -4.01 10.67 -0.06
C GLY A 103 -2.93 10.26 0.94
N LEU A 104 -2.94 10.89 2.10
CA LEU A 104 -1.89 10.76 3.12
C LEU A 104 -1.84 9.36 3.75
N ASP A 105 -3.00 8.75 4.06
CA ASP A 105 -3.00 7.43 4.71
C ASP A 105 -2.41 6.34 3.82
N PHE A 106 -2.55 6.45 2.48
CA PHE A 106 -1.93 5.50 1.57
C PHE A 106 -0.40 5.43 1.71
N GLU A 107 0.23 6.51 2.13
CA GLU A 107 1.68 6.62 2.30
C GLU A 107 2.16 6.36 3.72
N THR A 108 1.26 6.47 4.70
CA THR A 108 1.62 6.52 6.13
C THR A 108 0.97 5.44 6.98
N ARG A 109 -0.16 4.87 6.54
CA ARG A 109 -0.88 3.80 7.26
C ARG A 109 -0.86 2.53 6.43
N LEU A 110 0.17 1.74 6.63
CA LEU A 110 0.44 0.55 5.84
C LEU A 110 -0.01 -0.73 6.55
N PHE A 111 -0.26 -1.77 5.76
CA PHE A 111 -0.58 -3.09 6.27
C PHE A 111 0.40 -4.10 5.70
N ALA A 112 0.98 -4.92 6.58
CA ALA A 112 1.92 -5.99 6.25
C ALA A 112 1.23 -7.34 6.42
N LYS A 113 1.08 -8.11 5.33
CA LYS A 113 0.44 -9.43 5.33
C LYS A 113 1.42 -10.50 5.77
N THR A 114 1.59 -10.65 7.08
CA THR A 114 2.64 -11.48 7.68
C THR A 114 2.54 -12.96 7.34
N ASN A 115 1.37 -13.44 6.93
CA ASN A 115 1.13 -14.83 6.52
C ASN A 115 1.14 -15.04 4.99
N ALA A 116 1.70 -14.09 4.21
CA ALA A 116 1.64 -14.12 2.76
C ALA A 116 2.30 -15.37 2.14
N ALA A 117 3.47 -15.75 2.63
CA ALA A 117 4.20 -16.93 2.14
C ALA A 117 3.44 -18.23 2.43
N GLU A 118 2.89 -18.38 3.65
CA GLU A 118 2.06 -19.53 4.03
C GLU A 118 0.83 -19.65 3.13
N LEU A 119 0.11 -18.54 2.90
CA LEU A 119 -1.06 -18.53 2.03
C LEU A 119 -0.70 -18.87 0.58
N LEU A 120 0.43 -18.36 0.08
CA LEU A 120 0.89 -18.68 -1.26
C LEU A 120 1.22 -20.16 -1.39
N GLN A 121 1.96 -20.72 -0.45
CA GLN A 121 2.30 -22.16 -0.43
C GLN A 121 1.03 -23.04 -0.45
N ASN A 122 0.05 -22.68 0.37
CA ASN A 122 -1.24 -23.37 0.42
C ASN A 122 -2.03 -23.23 -0.90
N GLU A 123 -1.97 -22.07 -1.55
CA GLU A 123 -2.64 -21.87 -2.84
C GLU A 123 -1.99 -22.69 -3.95
N LEU A 124 -0.65 -22.69 -4.03
CA LEU A 124 0.11 -23.44 -5.04
C LEU A 124 -0.04 -24.98 -4.87
N ALA A 125 -0.25 -25.44 -3.64
CA ALA A 125 -0.44 -26.86 -3.34
C ALA A 125 -1.84 -27.41 -3.70
N ARG A 126 -2.81 -26.54 -4.07
CA ARG A 126 -4.15 -27.00 -4.42
C ARG A 126 -4.16 -27.80 -5.70
N PRO A 127 -4.85 -28.96 -5.75
CA PRO A 127 -4.95 -29.76 -6.99
C PRO A 127 -5.60 -29.02 -8.16
N SER A 128 -6.44 -28.03 -7.86
CA SER A 128 -7.11 -27.17 -8.87
C SER A 128 -6.29 -25.96 -9.28
N TYR A 129 -5.09 -25.78 -8.74
CA TYR A 129 -4.26 -24.64 -9.07
C TYR A 129 -3.79 -24.72 -10.53
N GLN A 130 -4.01 -23.65 -11.26
CA GLN A 130 -3.50 -23.50 -12.63
C GLN A 130 -2.30 -22.55 -12.59
N CYS A 131 -1.15 -23.04 -13.03
CA CYS A 131 0.07 -22.26 -13.08
C CYS A 131 -0.02 -21.19 -14.16
N VAL A 132 -0.05 -19.94 -13.71
CA VAL A 132 0.04 -18.74 -14.56
C VAL A 132 1.09 -17.81 -13.96
N PRO A 133 1.83 -17.03 -14.76
CA PRO A 133 2.82 -16.10 -14.23
C PRO A 133 2.19 -15.15 -13.19
N LEU A 134 2.82 -15.06 -12.02
CA LEU A 134 2.39 -14.17 -10.93
C LEU A 134 3.11 -12.83 -11.01
N ALA A 135 2.37 -11.73 -11.00
CA ALA A 135 2.94 -10.40 -10.94
C ALA A 135 3.03 -9.93 -9.47
N LEU A 136 4.24 -9.67 -8.99
CA LEU A 136 4.51 -9.23 -7.62
C LEU A 136 4.65 -7.71 -7.58
N GLY A 137 3.88 -7.05 -6.70
CA GLY A 137 4.00 -5.60 -6.49
C GLY A 137 3.18 -4.73 -7.44
N ILE A 138 2.05 -5.21 -7.93
CA ILE A 138 1.21 -4.46 -8.87
C ILE A 138 0.50 -3.28 -8.20
N ASN A 139 -0.13 -3.49 -7.04
CA ASN A 139 -0.85 -2.42 -6.34
C ASN A 139 0.05 -1.64 -5.39
N THR A 140 1.03 -2.31 -4.80
CA THR A 140 1.95 -1.71 -3.84
C THR A 140 3.33 -2.26 -4.10
N ASP A 141 4.33 -1.39 -4.08
CA ASP A 141 5.70 -1.83 -4.28
C ASP A 141 6.09 -2.85 -3.21
N SER A 142 6.46 -4.06 -3.65
CA SER A 142 6.85 -5.14 -2.75
C SER A 142 8.18 -4.89 -2.06
N TYR A 143 9.02 -4.02 -2.63
CA TYR A 143 10.32 -3.62 -2.09
C TYR A 143 10.31 -2.20 -1.52
N GLN A 144 9.14 -1.71 -1.11
CA GLN A 144 9.05 -0.45 -0.36
C GLN A 144 9.86 -0.49 0.94
N PRO A 145 10.19 0.65 1.57
CA PRO A 145 11.15 0.70 2.69
C PRO A 145 10.89 -0.28 3.84
N ILE A 146 9.61 -0.55 4.17
CA ILE A 146 9.26 -1.50 5.24
C ILE A 146 9.67 -2.95 4.94
N GLU A 147 9.90 -3.32 3.68
CA GLU A 147 10.38 -4.66 3.31
C GLU A 147 11.72 -4.99 3.95
N ARG A 148 12.55 -3.99 4.24
CA ARG A 148 13.82 -4.18 4.97
C ARG A 148 13.62 -4.84 6.33
N GLN A 149 12.50 -4.55 6.98
CA GLN A 149 12.14 -5.08 8.29
C GLN A 149 11.30 -6.36 8.19
N TYR A 150 10.26 -6.34 7.38
CA TYR A 150 9.27 -7.41 7.33
C TYR A 150 9.65 -8.59 6.45
N ARG A 151 10.43 -8.38 5.39
CA ARG A 151 10.93 -9.39 4.45
C ARG A 151 9.85 -10.31 3.88
N ILE A 152 8.64 -9.79 3.70
CA ILE A 152 7.49 -10.58 3.23
C ILE A 152 7.60 -10.87 1.73
N ALA A 153 8.05 -9.89 0.92
CA ALA A 153 8.28 -10.11 -0.49
C ALA A 153 9.35 -11.17 -0.72
N ARG A 154 10.44 -11.12 0.05
CA ARG A 154 11.48 -12.14 0.02
C ARG A 154 10.92 -13.54 0.33
N SER A 155 10.15 -13.69 1.42
CA SER A 155 9.54 -14.98 1.78
C SER A 155 8.60 -15.50 0.69
N VAL A 156 7.86 -14.62 0.01
CA VAL A 156 7.02 -14.97 -1.14
C VAL A 156 7.88 -15.46 -2.31
N ILE A 157 8.99 -14.78 -2.63
CA ILE A 157 9.92 -15.19 -3.69
C ILE A 157 10.57 -16.54 -3.37
N GLU A 158 10.95 -16.80 -2.13
CA GLU A 158 11.49 -18.08 -1.69
C GLU A 158 10.50 -19.24 -1.96
N VAL A 159 9.20 -19.04 -1.71
CA VAL A 159 8.16 -20.02 -2.05
C VAL A 159 8.06 -20.23 -3.56
N LEU A 160 8.04 -19.16 -4.35
CA LEU A 160 7.96 -19.23 -5.81
C LEU A 160 9.19 -19.92 -6.41
N SER A 161 10.36 -19.60 -5.90
CA SER A 161 11.63 -20.24 -6.31
C SER A 161 11.66 -21.73 -6.00
N ALA A 162 11.23 -22.12 -4.81
CA ALA A 162 11.18 -23.54 -4.40
C ALA A 162 10.26 -24.39 -5.31
N CYS A 163 9.21 -23.77 -5.87
CA CYS A 163 8.28 -24.42 -6.80
C CYS A 163 8.64 -24.20 -8.28
N SER A 164 9.74 -23.50 -8.59
CA SER A 164 10.09 -23.06 -9.96
C SER A 164 8.91 -22.34 -10.66
N HIS A 165 8.14 -21.57 -9.88
CA HIS A 165 6.95 -20.90 -10.39
C HIS A 165 7.32 -19.62 -11.14
N PRO A 166 6.79 -19.37 -12.36
CA PRO A 166 7.09 -18.16 -13.11
C PRO A 166 6.47 -16.92 -12.41
N PHE A 167 7.28 -15.88 -12.26
CA PHE A 167 6.81 -14.61 -11.71
C PHE A 167 7.57 -13.41 -12.29
N SER A 168 6.99 -12.24 -12.14
CA SER A 168 7.62 -10.95 -12.43
C SER A 168 7.50 -10.03 -11.22
N VAL A 169 8.45 -9.10 -11.08
CA VAL A 169 8.44 -8.10 -10.00
C VAL A 169 8.40 -6.71 -10.60
N ILE A 170 7.49 -5.87 -10.09
CA ILE A 170 7.44 -4.44 -10.42
C ILE A 170 7.83 -3.66 -9.17
N THR A 171 8.94 -2.97 -9.24
CA THR A 171 9.46 -2.20 -8.11
C THR A 171 10.28 -0.99 -8.55
N LYS A 172 10.33 0.03 -7.72
CA LYS A 172 11.24 1.18 -7.83
C LYS A 172 12.55 1.00 -7.07
N ASN A 173 12.65 -0.07 -6.28
CA ASN A 173 13.77 -0.29 -5.39
C ASN A 173 14.79 -1.26 -6.01
N ALA A 174 16.02 -0.81 -6.20
CA ALA A 174 17.11 -1.65 -6.67
C ALA A 174 17.44 -2.83 -5.74
N GLY A 175 16.91 -2.84 -4.51
CA GLY A 175 17.07 -3.93 -3.55
C GLY A 175 16.57 -5.28 -4.04
N VAL A 176 15.68 -5.31 -5.05
CA VAL A 176 15.20 -6.54 -5.70
C VAL A 176 16.33 -7.40 -6.28
N VAL A 177 17.44 -6.79 -6.68
CA VAL A 177 18.59 -7.48 -7.28
C VAL A 177 19.31 -8.42 -6.30
N ARG A 178 19.04 -8.29 -4.99
CA ARG A 178 19.65 -9.13 -3.95
C ARG A 178 18.94 -10.44 -3.72
N ASP A 179 17.67 -10.52 -4.10
CA ASP A 179 16.78 -11.64 -3.85
C ASP A 179 16.43 -12.38 -5.13
#